data_6ff51e51c8ed3ff59a086605dd275bc2
#
_entry.id   6ff51e51c8ed3ff59a086605dd275bc2
#
_cell.length_a   1.000
_cell.length_b   1.000
_cell.length_c   1.000
_cell.angle_alpha   90.00
_cell.angle_beta   90.00
_cell.angle_gamma   90.00
#
_symmetry.space_group_name_H-M   'P 1'
#
loop_
_entity.id
_entity.type
_entity.pdbx_description
1 polymer ?
#
loop_
_entity_poly.entity_id
_entity_poly.type
_entity_poly.pdbx_seq_one_letter_code
_entity_poly.pdbx_strand_id
1 'polypeptide(L)'
;MQLRQVGANTRGLILEAAAQDLGVSASALSTDNGFVVHGDKRYPYAAFVETAQSLSIEVDAPLKPASQFQYIGQETKRVDAIAKATGTAQFGIDVDIPDMHYAVVVRAPVARAKAQSVNAADAKAMPGVIHVFEMSTGVAVVAETFW
;
A
#
# COMPACT_ATOMS: atom_id res chain seq x y z
N MET A 1 -5.39 -7.68 15.22
CA MET A 1 -4.12 -8.39 15.47
C MET A 1 -3.26 -8.58 14.22
N GLN A 2 -3.84 -8.82 13.06
CA GLN A 2 -3.09 -9.12 11.81
C GLN A 2 -2.00 -8.09 11.45
N LEU A 3 -2.29 -6.79 11.46
CA LEU A 3 -1.31 -5.75 11.10
C LEU A 3 -0.11 -5.67 12.06
N ARG A 4 -0.32 -5.94 13.34
CA ARG A 4 0.79 -6.00 14.30
C ARG A 4 1.72 -7.17 14.03
N GLN A 5 1.16 -8.33 13.64
CA GLN A 5 1.96 -9.50 13.29
C GLN A 5 2.76 -9.27 12.01
N VAL A 6 2.13 -8.71 10.98
CA VAL A 6 2.85 -8.31 9.74
C VAL A 6 4.00 -7.36 10.05
N GLY A 7 3.77 -6.34 10.88
CA GLY A 7 4.82 -5.41 11.29
C GLY A 7 5.95 -6.08 12.09
N ALA A 8 5.63 -7.03 12.97
CA ALA A 8 6.64 -7.78 13.72
C ALA A 8 7.47 -8.68 12.81
N ASN A 9 6.83 -9.40 11.90
CA ASN A 9 7.50 -10.27 10.93
C ASN A 9 8.43 -9.46 10.01
N THR A 10 7.95 -8.32 9.48
CA THR A 10 8.77 -7.44 8.63
C THR A 10 9.95 -6.86 9.40
N ARG A 11 9.75 -6.46 10.66
CA ARG A 11 10.84 -5.99 11.51
C ARG A 11 11.88 -7.08 11.75
N GLY A 12 11.44 -8.32 12.01
CA GLY A 12 12.32 -9.48 12.17
C GLY A 12 13.18 -9.70 10.94
N LEU A 13 12.57 -9.65 9.76
CA LEU A 13 13.25 -9.79 8.47
C LEU A 13 14.34 -8.72 8.26
N ILE A 14 14.05 -7.46 8.58
CA ILE A 14 15.04 -6.36 8.49
C ILE A 14 16.19 -6.55 9.48
N LEU A 15 15.90 -7.03 10.69
CA LEU A 15 16.95 -7.32 11.66
C LEU A 15 17.85 -8.47 11.22
N GLU A 16 17.29 -9.51 10.62
CA GLU A 16 18.06 -10.64 10.08
C GLU A 16 18.94 -10.21 8.91
N ALA A 17 18.39 -9.41 7.98
CA ALA A 17 19.17 -8.83 6.88
C ALA A 17 20.32 -7.95 7.39
N ALA A 18 20.05 -7.11 8.39
CA ALA A 18 21.07 -6.28 9.00
C ALA A 18 22.15 -7.09 9.73
N ALA A 19 21.76 -8.19 10.37
CA ALA A 19 22.69 -9.09 11.03
C ALA A 19 23.66 -9.71 10.02
N GLN A 20 23.16 -10.14 8.85
CA GLN A 20 24.00 -10.67 7.78
C GLN A 20 24.94 -9.61 7.20
N ASP A 21 24.41 -8.43 6.83
CA ASP A 21 25.20 -7.37 6.19
C ASP A 21 26.26 -6.78 7.13
N LEU A 22 25.96 -6.70 8.42
CA LEU A 22 26.89 -6.15 9.42
C LEU A 22 27.82 -7.22 10.04
N GLY A 23 27.56 -8.50 9.78
CA GLY A 23 28.35 -9.61 10.34
C GLY A 23 28.18 -9.75 11.86
N VAL A 24 26.99 -9.45 12.42
CA VAL A 24 26.71 -9.48 13.85
C VAL A 24 25.49 -10.35 14.14
N SER A 25 25.30 -10.73 15.40
CA SER A 25 24.06 -11.46 15.79
C SER A 25 22.86 -10.53 15.73
N ALA A 26 21.71 -11.02 15.23
CA ALA A 26 20.43 -10.29 15.28
C ALA A 26 20.02 -9.87 16.70
N SER A 27 20.43 -10.64 17.72
CA SER A 27 20.20 -10.32 19.14
C SER A 27 20.97 -9.10 19.64
N ALA A 28 22.06 -8.69 18.94
CA ALA A 28 22.82 -7.47 19.23
C ALA A 28 22.21 -6.21 18.61
N LEU A 29 21.17 -6.38 17.78
CA LEU A 29 20.50 -5.33 17.05
C LEU A 29 19.18 -4.93 17.74
N SER A 30 18.84 -3.68 17.65
CA SER A 30 17.52 -3.18 18.03
C SER A 30 16.96 -2.26 16.94
N THR A 31 15.72 -1.80 17.12
CA THR A 31 15.09 -0.89 16.15
C THR A 31 14.54 0.34 16.83
N ASP A 32 14.78 1.50 16.23
CA ASP A 32 14.24 2.77 16.70
C ASP A 32 13.95 3.71 15.52
N ASN A 33 12.70 4.20 15.44
CA ASN A 33 12.25 5.22 14.48
C ASN A 33 12.71 4.99 13.02
N GLY A 34 12.57 3.76 12.50
CA GLY A 34 12.94 3.43 11.12
C GLY A 34 14.42 3.10 10.92
N PHE A 35 15.17 2.97 12.02
CA PHE A 35 16.58 2.59 12.00
C PHE A 35 16.80 1.25 12.71
N VAL A 36 17.77 0.51 12.20
CA VAL A 36 18.45 -0.55 12.95
C VAL A 36 19.56 0.10 13.75
N VAL A 37 19.66 -0.28 15.02
CA VAL A 37 20.65 0.28 15.98
C VAL A 37 21.58 -0.84 16.44
N HIS A 38 22.88 -0.59 16.33
CA HIS A 38 23.95 -1.46 16.84
C HIS A 38 24.97 -0.61 17.62
N GLY A 39 24.94 -0.71 18.95
CA GLY A 39 25.70 0.19 19.81
C GLY A 39 25.28 1.64 19.56
N ASP A 40 26.26 2.51 19.24
CA ASP A 40 26.03 3.93 18.94
C ASP A 40 25.71 4.19 17.45
N LYS A 41 25.74 3.17 16.61
CA LYS A 41 25.50 3.32 15.17
C LYS A 41 24.04 3.10 14.82
N ARG A 42 23.55 3.89 13.87
CA ARG A 42 22.18 3.84 13.35
C ARG A 42 22.22 3.67 11.83
N TYR A 43 21.47 2.73 11.33
CA TYR A 43 21.37 2.39 9.91
C TYR A 43 19.89 2.45 9.48
N PRO A 44 19.52 3.21 8.43
CA PRO A 44 18.13 3.25 8.00
C PRO A 44 17.69 1.87 7.51
N TYR A 45 16.42 1.51 7.70
CA TYR A 45 15.87 0.24 7.19
C TYR A 45 16.10 0.04 5.69
N ALA A 46 16.07 1.14 4.94
CA ALA A 46 16.30 1.12 3.49
C ALA A 46 17.66 0.50 3.09
N ALA A 47 18.66 0.59 3.97
CA ALA A 47 19.98 0.00 3.70
C ALA A 47 19.97 -1.53 3.60
N PHE A 48 18.95 -2.19 4.17
CA PHE A 48 18.88 -3.65 4.27
C PHE A 48 17.78 -4.28 3.40
N VAL A 49 17.08 -3.48 2.60
CA VAL A 49 15.94 -3.96 1.81
C VAL A 49 16.36 -4.97 0.75
N GLU A 50 17.49 -4.78 0.10
CA GLU A 50 17.99 -5.68 -0.92
C GLU A 50 18.31 -7.07 -0.35
N THR A 51 19.05 -7.13 0.75
CA THR A 51 19.33 -8.39 1.46
C THR A 51 18.05 -9.02 1.98
N ALA A 52 17.15 -8.22 2.56
CA ALA A 52 15.86 -8.72 3.08
C ALA A 52 15.00 -9.39 2.01
N GLN A 53 15.06 -8.95 0.75
CA GLN A 53 14.31 -9.57 -0.36
C GLN A 53 14.75 -11.00 -0.65
N SER A 54 15.98 -11.36 -0.32
CA SER A 54 16.52 -12.71 -0.50
C SER A 54 16.16 -13.67 0.64
N LEU A 55 15.64 -13.16 1.74
CA LEU A 55 15.33 -13.91 2.96
C LEU A 55 13.87 -14.37 3.02
N SER A 56 13.63 -15.44 3.76
CA SER A 56 12.28 -15.89 4.09
C SER A 56 11.76 -15.18 5.33
N ILE A 57 10.53 -14.69 5.28
CA ILE A 57 9.87 -14.09 6.43
C ILE A 57 9.54 -15.16 7.46
N GLU A 58 9.99 -14.98 8.69
CA GLU A 58 9.51 -15.75 9.82
C GLU A 58 8.05 -15.39 10.09
N VAL A 59 7.17 -16.39 10.10
CA VAL A 59 5.77 -16.24 10.51
C VAL A 59 5.72 -16.34 12.04
N ASP A 60 4.94 -15.47 12.69
CA ASP A 60 4.78 -15.43 14.16
C ASP A 60 5.97 -14.86 14.95
N ALA A 61 6.72 -13.92 14.36
CA ALA A 61 7.71 -13.15 15.11
C ALA A 61 7.10 -12.51 16.38
N PRO A 62 7.85 -12.48 17.51
CA PRO A 62 7.31 -12.00 18.77
C PRO A 62 6.86 -10.55 18.70
N LEU A 63 5.64 -10.30 19.20
CA LEU A 63 5.09 -8.95 19.31
C LEU A 63 5.74 -8.18 20.45
N LYS A 64 5.90 -6.87 20.30
CA LYS A 64 6.28 -6.00 21.43
C LYS A 64 5.21 -6.05 22.53
N PRO A 65 5.60 -6.24 23.80
CA PRO A 65 4.69 -6.13 24.93
C PRO A 65 4.18 -4.68 25.10
N ALA A 66 3.08 -4.52 25.82
CA ALA A 66 2.46 -3.21 26.03
C ALA A 66 3.40 -2.16 26.62
N SER A 67 4.34 -2.60 27.49
CA SER A 67 5.37 -1.74 28.09
C SER A 67 6.35 -1.12 27.08
N GLN A 68 6.42 -1.65 25.86
CA GLN A 68 7.28 -1.15 24.78
C GLN A 68 6.51 -0.40 23.69
N PHE A 69 5.23 -0.10 23.90
CA PHE A 69 4.44 0.67 22.96
C PHE A 69 4.89 2.14 22.96
N GLN A 70 5.11 2.67 21.77
CA GLN A 70 5.48 4.08 21.55
C GLN A 70 4.31 4.89 20.99
N TYR A 71 3.46 4.27 20.17
CA TYR A 71 2.35 4.93 19.47
C TYR A 71 0.98 4.38 19.89
N ILE A 72 0.90 3.08 20.21
CA ILE A 72 -0.37 2.48 20.63
C ILE A 72 -0.75 3.02 22.00
N GLY A 73 -1.97 3.56 22.13
CA GLY A 73 -2.46 4.17 23.34
C GLY A 73 -2.03 5.65 23.54
N GLN A 74 -1.31 6.21 22.56
CA GLN A 74 -0.96 7.63 22.55
C GLN A 74 -1.86 8.40 21.58
N GLU A 75 -2.14 9.66 21.88
CA GLU A 75 -2.81 10.58 20.98
C GLU A 75 -1.86 10.94 19.83
N THR A 76 -2.07 10.30 18.67
CA THR A 76 -1.24 10.50 17.48
C THR A 76 -2.06 11.17 16.39
N LYS A 77 -1.63 12.35 15.94
CA LYS A 77 -2.27 13.06 14.84
C LYS A 77 -2.05 12.31 13.53
N ARG A 78 -3.09 12.27 12.69
CA ARG A 78 -2.97 11.75 11.33
C ARG A 78 -2.07 12.67 10.51
N VAL A 79 -1.18 12.07 9.71
CA VAL A 79 -0.24 12.81 8.84
C VAL A 79 -0.95 13.65 7.78
N ASP A 80 -2.13 13.22 7.35
CA ASP A 80 -2.96 13.86 6.31
C ASP A 80 -4.07 14.78 6.88
N ALA A 81 -4.15 14.93 8.19
CA ALA A 81 -5.26 15.68 8.82
C ALA A 81 -5.29 17.15 8.39
N ILE A 82 -4.13 17.80 8.34
CA ILE A 82 -4.03 19.22 7.98
C ILE A 82 -4.45 19.40 6.51
N ALA A 83 -3.89 18.63 5.60
CA ALA A 83 -4.21 18.73 4.18
C ALA A 83 -5.70 18.51 3.91
N LYS A 84 -6.33 17.56 4.61
CA LYS A 84 -7.78 17.31 4.49
C LYS A 84 -8.62 18.43 5.10
N ALA A 85 -8.21 18.97 6.24
CA ALA A 85 -8.96 20.04 6.90
C ALA A 85 -8.88 21.39 6.16
N THR A 86 -7.78 21.63 5.44
CA THR A 86 -7.56 22.86 4.67
C THR A 86 -7.94 22.75 3.20
N GLY A 87 -8.42 21.59 2.74
CA GLY A 87 -8.81 21.37 1.35
C GLY A 87 -7.62 21.25 0.38
N THR A 88 -6.40 21.05 0.88
CA THR A 88 -5.19 20.88 0.04
C THR A 88 -4.85 19.41 -0.22
N ALA A 89 -5.60 18.48 0.38
CA ALA A 89 -5.43 17.06 0.09
C ALA A 89 -5.87 16.74 -1.34
N GLN A 90 -5.03 16.00 -2.04
CA GLN A 90 -5.31 15.54 -3.40
C GLN A 90 -5.81 14.08 -3.35
N PHE A 91 -6.95 13.82 -3.97
CA PHE A 91 -7.56 12.50 -4.08
C PHE A 91 -7.51 12.00 -5.52
N GLY A 92 -7.84 10.74 -5.75
CA GLY A 92 -7.82 10.16 -7.10
C GLY A 92 -8.72 10.91 -8.11
N ILE A 93 -9.84 11.47 -7.63
CA ILE A 93 -10.76 12.26 -8.47
C ILE A 93 -10.18 13.64 -8.85
N ASP A 94 -9.22 14.14 -8.09
CA ASP A 94 -8.59 15.45 -8.30
C ASP A 94 -7.33 15.35 -9.20
N VAL A 95 -6.96 14.12 -9.59
CA VAL A 95 -5.81 13.89 -10.48
C VAL A 95 -6.16 14.37 -11.89
N ASP A 96 -5.34 15.25 -12.44
CA ASP A 96 -5.41 15.72 -13.81
C ASP A 96 -4.00 15.71 -14.41
N ILE A 97 -3.81 14.91 -15.45
CA ILE A 97 -2.55 14.81 -16.18
C ILE A 97 -2.81 14.94 -17.69
N PRO A 98 -1.84 15.43 -18.48
CA PRO A 98 -1.99 15.52 -19.94
C PRO A 98 -2.43 14.18 -20.55
N ASP A 99 -3.36 14.24 -21.49
CA ASP A 99 -3.91 13.08 -22.23
C ASP A 99 -4.61 12.03 -21.35
N MET A 100 -5.06 12.42 -20.15
CA MET A 100 -5.80 11.53 -19.27
C MET A 100 -7.20 11.25 -19.81
N HIS A 101 -7.61 9.98 -19.75
CA HIS A 101 -8.98 9.56 -20.02
C HIS A 101 -9.63 9.04 -18.75
N TYR A 102 -10.95 9.06 -18.71
CA TYR A 102 -11.74 8.62 -17.58
C TYR A 102 -12.40 7.30 -17.88
N ALA A 103 -12.39 6.40 -16.92
CA ALA A 103 -13.05 5.10 -17.05
C ALA A 103 -14.07 4.87 -15.94
N VAL A 104 -15.27 4.51 -16.31
CA VAL A 104 -16.31 4.05 -15.40
C VAL A 104 -16.49 2.54 -15.58
N VAL A 105 -16.49 1.82 -14.47
CA VAL A 105 -16.65 0.36 -14.47
C VAL A 105 -18.01 -0.02 -13.91
N VAL A 106 -18.86 -0.60 -14.75
CA VAL A 106 -20.11 -1.23 -14.33
C VAL A 106 -19.81 -2.66 -13.92
N ARG A 107 -19.91 -2.92 -12.63
CA ARG A 107 -19.62 -4.23 -12.05
C ARG A 107 -20.87 -5.11 -12.00
N ALA A 108 -20.68 -6.42 -12.08
CA ALA A 108 -21.75 -7.37 -11.81
C ALA A 108 -22.27 -7.20 -10.38
N PRO A 109 -23.60 -7.30 -10.15
CA PRO A 109 -24.21 -7.13 -8.81
C PRO A 109 -23.85 -8.26 -7.85
N VAL A 110 -23.38 -9.39 -8.37
CA VAL A 110 -22.96 -10.55 -7.58
C VAL A 110 -21.45 -10.72 -7.69
N ALA A 111 -20.79 -10.94 -6.56
CA ALA A 111 -19.35 -11.16 -6.52
C ALA A 111 -18.95 -12.36 -7.42
N ARG A 112 -17.88 -12.18 -8.20
CA ARG A 112 -17.33 -13.15 -9.15
C ARG A 112 -18.23 -13.47 -10.34
N ALA A 113 -19.38 -12.83 -10.52
CA ALA A 113 -20.18 -12.97 -11.72
C ALA A 113 -19.48 -12.31 -12.91
N LYS A 114 -19.75 -12.84 -14.10
CA LYS A 114 -19.26 -12.33 -15.39
C LYS A 114 -20.42 -11.87 -16.24
N ALA A 115 -20.18 -10.92 -17.13
CA ALA A 115 -21.16 -10.58 -18.16
C ALA A 115 -21.38 -11.81 -19.09
N GLN A 116 -22.63 -12.09 -19.41
CA GLN A 116 -22.95 -13.11 -20.41
C GLN A 116 -22.97 -12.50 -21.82
N SER A 117 -23.41 -11.25 -21.92
CA SER A 117 -23.39 -10.47 -23.15
C SER A 117 -23.32 -8.99 -22.81
N VAL A 118 -22.73 -8.21 -23.70
CA VAL A 118 -22.62 -6.76 -23.58
C VAL A 118 -23.17 -6.12 -24.84
N ASN A 119 -24.29 -5.41 -24.72
CA ASN A 119 -24.74 -4.52 -25.80
C ASN A 119 -24.18 -3.12 -25.54
N ALA A 120 -23.13 -2.74 -26.25
CA ALA A 120 -22.44 -1.47 -26.09
C ALA A 120 -22.72 -0.48 -27.24
N ALA A 121 -23.68 -0.76 -28.11
CA ALA A 121 -23.91 0.03 -29.33
C ALA A 121 -24.23 1.50 -28.98
N ASP A 122 -25.17 1.72 -28.08
CA ASP A 122 -25.60 3.07 -27.69
C ASP A 122 -24.47 3.83 -26.95
N ALA A 123 -23.76 3.13 -26.05
CA ALA A 123 -22.65 3.75 -25.33
C ALA A 123 -21.51 4.15 -26.28
N LYS A 124 -21.17 3.35 -27.27
CA LYS A 124 -20.16 3.66 -28.29
C LYS A 124 -20.55 4.80 -29.22
N ALA A 125 -21.84 5.05 -29.38
CA ALA A 125 -22.38 6.14 -30.21
C ALA A 125 -22.43 7.48 -29.45
N MET A 126 -22.19 7.50 -28.15
CA MET A 126 -22.23 8.75 -27.38
C MET A 126 -20.99 9.60 -27.65
N PRO A 127 -21.15 10.93 -27.79
CA PRO A 127 -20.02 11.83 -27.94
C PRO A 127 -19.04 11.72 -26.77
N GLY A 128 -17.75 11.75 -27.06
CA GLY A 128 -16.69 11.67 -26.04
C GLY A 128 -16.36 10.26 -25.53
N VAL A 129 -17.14 9.23 -25.90
CA VAL A 129 -16.79 7.84 -25.57
C VAL A 129 -15.73 7.33 -26.54
N ILE A 130 -14.61 6.87 -26.00
CA ILE A 130 -13.45 6.39 -26.75
C ILE A 130 -13.49 4.87 -26.87
N HIS A 131 -13.80 4.18 -25.76
CA HIS A 131 -13.73 2.73 -25.70
C HIS A 131 -14.80 2.13 -24.79
N VAL A 132 -15.33 0.98 -25.17
CA VAL A 132 -16.15 0.13 -24.29
C VAL A 132 -15.63 -1.30 -24.44
N PHE A 133 -15.23 -1.89 -23.34
CA PHE A 133 -14.70 -3.26 -23.33
C PHE A 133 -15.11 -4.06 -22.10
N GLU A 134 -15.16 -5.36 -22.27
CA GLU A 134 -15.45 -6.29 -21.20
C GLU A 134 -14.19 -6.57 -20.36
N MET A 135 -14.38 -6.63 -19.05
CA MET A 135 -13.38 -7.01 -18.05
C MET A 135 -13.84 -8.28 -17.32
N SER A 136 -12.92 -8.95 -16.65
CA SER A 136 -13.25 -10.14 -15.83
C SER A 136 -14.27 -9.86 -14.72
N THR A 137 -14.46 -8.61 -14.32
CA THR A 137 -15.33 -8.20 -13.20
C THR A 137 -16.47 -7.27 -13.60
N GLY A 138 -16.63 -6.96 -14.90
CA GLY A 138 -17.65 -6.04 -15.39
C GLY A 138 -17.36 -5.49 -16.78
N VAL A 139 -17.90 -4.33 -17.08
CA VAL A 139 -17.71 -3.61 -18.34
C VAL A 139 -17.13 -2.23 -18.04
N ALA A 140 -16.06 -1.85 -18.73
CA ALA A 140 -15.48 -0.53 -18.64
C ALA A 140 -15.91 0.34 -19.83
N VAL A 141 -16.27 1.59 -19.55
CA VAL A 141 -16.51 2.62 -20.54
C VAL A 141 -15.45 3.70 -20.32
N VAL A 142 -14.68 3.99 -21.35
CA VAL A 142 -13.62 5.02 -21.35
C VAL A 142 -14.08 6.21 -22.16
N ALA A 143 -13.93 7.40 -21.62
CA ALA A 143 -14.32 8.66 -22.25
C ALA A 143 -13.29 9.77 -22.03
N GLU A 144 -13.37 10.82 -22.83
CA GLU A 144 -12.51 12.01 -22.75
C GLU A 144 -12.71 12.80 -21.46
N THR A 145 -13.93 12.79 -20.93
CA THR A 145 -14.29 13.51 -19.72
C THR A 145 -15.06 12.59 -18.77
N PHE A 146 -15.13 12.97 -17.50
CA PHE A 146 -15.93 12.25 -16.52
C PHE A 146 -17.44 12.43 -16.74
N TRP A 147 -17.86 13.57 -17.31
CA TRP A 147 -19.26 13.96 -17.58
C TRP A 147 -19.58 13.85 -19.07
#